data_b895a8cb9f987ad8ec40d157cbb407e3
#
_entry.id   b895a8cb9f987ad8ec40d157cbb407e3
#
_cell.length_a   1.000
_cell.length_b   1.000
_cell.length_c   1.000
_cell.angle_alpha   90.00
_cell.angle_beta   90.00
_cell.angle_gamma   90.00
#
_symmetry.space_group_name_H-M   'P 1'
#
loop_
_entity.id
_entity.type
_entity.pdbx_description
1 polymer ?
#
loop_
_entity_poly.entity_id
_entity_poly.type
_entity_poly.pdbx_seq_one_letter_code
_entity_poly.pdbx_strand_id
1 'polypeptide(L)'
;EMGGLFCERIFGPVKDYECHCGKYKRIRYKGIVCDRCGVEVTEKRVRRERIGHINLVVPVAHIWYFKSLPNKIGYLLGISSKKLEMIIYYERYVVIQPGIKEEDGINYLDFLTEEEYLEIQDSLPEENHYLDDSDPNKFIAKMGGDALHELLMRIKLDDMSYDLRHKANTETSQQRKNEALKRLKVIESFREANENAENRPELMMIKILHVMPP
;
A
#
# COMPACT_ATOMS: atom_id res chain seq x y z
N GLU A 1 14.09 -23.94 9.49
CA GLU A 1 13.09 -23.83 10.57
C GLU A 1 11.73 -24.33 10.10
N MET A 2 11.15 -25.24 10.85
CA MET A 2 9.80 -25.74 10.53
C MET A 2 8.74 -24.78 11.03
N GLY A 3 7.81 -24.40 10.14
CA GLY A 3 6.74 -23.45 10.47
C GLY A 3 7.16 -21.98 10.54
N GLY A 4 8.42 -21.66 10.33
CA GLY A 4 8.93 -20.28 10.30
C GLY A 4 8.90 -19.65 8.90
N LEU A 5 9.47 -18.45 8.78
CA LEU A 5 9.50 -17.64 7.56
C LEU A 5 10.12 -18.39 6.37
N PHE A 6 11.12 -19.21 6.63
CA PHE A 6 11.84 -20.01 5.62
C PHE A 6 11.60 -21.51 5.78
N CYS A 7 10.34 -21.88 6.03
CA CYS A 7 9.91 -23.25 6.31
C CYS A 7 10.34 -24.24 5.22
N GLU A 8 10.93 -25.37 5.62
CA GLU A 8 11.39 -26.40 4.70
C GLU A 8 10.25 -27.08 3.93
N ARG A 9 9.02 -27.08 4.45
CA ARG A 9 7.86 -27.62 3.72
C ARG A 9 7.52 -26.78 2.48
N ILE A 10 7.76 -25.48 2.54
CA ILE A 10 7.48 -24.54 1.45
C ILE A 10 8.68 -24.47 0.51
N PHE A 11 9.86 -24.20 1.06
CA PHE A 11 11.05 -23.89 0.27
C PHE A 11 11.93 -25.09 -0.05
N GLY A 12 11.69 -26.21 0.58
CA GLY A 12 12.50 -27.42 0.41
C GLY A 12 13.53 -27.62 1.52
N PRO A 13 14.26 -28.74 1.47
CA PRO A 13 15.17 -29.16 2.53
C PRO A 13 16.43 -28.28 2.61
N VAL A 14 17.04 -28.22 3.78
CA VAL A 14 18.33 -27.52 4.01
C VAL A 14 19.52 -28.38 3.54
N LYS A 15 19.34 -29.69 3.56
CA LYS A 15 20.38 -30.68 3.11
C LYS A 15 19.90 -31.40 1.87
N ASP A 16 20.85 -31.72 0.96
CA ASP A 16 20.52 -32.43 -0.26
C ASP A 16 19.97 -33.84 0.05
N TYR A 17 18.80 -34.14 -0.52
CA TYR A 17 18.12 -35.44 -0.42
C TYR A 17 17.88 -35.93 1.01
N GLU A 18 17.67 -35.02 1.95
CA GLU A 18 17.35 -35.35 3.34
C GLU A 18 16.15 -34.56 3.81
N CYS A 19 15.11 -35.22 4.33
CA CYS A 19 13.99 -34.54 4.93
C CYS A 19 14.33 -33.99 6.34
N HIS A 20 13.55 -33.06 6.87
CA HIS A 20 13.85 -32.43 8.17
C HIS A 20 14.00 -33.43 9.32
N CYS A 21 13.10 -34.41 9.43
CA CYS A 21 13.13 -35.40 10.50
C CYS A 21 14.16 -36.53 10.30
N GLY A 22 14.84 -36.60 9.15
CA GLY A 22 15.84 -37.60 8.83
C GLY A 22 15.30 -38.99 8.49
N LYS A 23 13.96 -39.17 8.38
CA LYS A 23 13.35 -40.46 8.00
C LYS A 23 13.78 -40.90 6.60
N TYR A 24 13.79 -39.99 5.66
CA TYR A 24 14.24 -40.21 4.29
C TYR A 24 15.56 -39.49 4.07
N LYS A 25 16.58 -40.25 3.71
CA LYS A 25 17.92 -39.78 3.38
C LYS A 25 18.40 -40.43 2.09
N ARG A 26 19.17 -39.69 1.29
CA ARG A 26 19.78 -40.13 0.04
C ARG A 26 18.87 -39.97 -1.19
N ILE A 27 19.52 -39.91 -2.33
CA ILE A 27 18.95 -39.64 -3.66
C ILE A 27 17.88 -40.66 -4.10
N ARG A 28 17.90 -41.90 -3.58
CA ARG A 28 16.90 -42.93 -3.93
C ARG A 28 15.45 -42.52 -3.55
N TYR A 29 15.29 -41.59 -2.63
CA TYR A 29 14.00 -41.09 -2.18
C TYR A 29 13.62 -39.76 -2.83
N LYS A 30 14.33 -39.32 -3.87
CA LYS A 30 14.08 -38.09 -4.58
C LYS A 30 12.60 -37.94 -4.99
N GLY A 31 12.02 -36.80 -4.71
CA GLY A 31 10.63 -36.46 -5.05
C GLY A 31 9.58 -36.95 -4.06
N ILE A 32 9.96 -37.71 -3.02
CA ILE A 32 9.04 -38.14 -1.97
C ILE A 32 8.81 -37.00 -1.00
N VAL A 33 7.57 -36.74 -0.67
CA VAL A 33 7.18 -35.84 0.45
C VAL A 33 7.11 -36.69 1.71
N CYS A 34 7.89 -36.34 2.72
CA CYS A 34 7.97 -37.11 3.96
C CYS A 34 6.61 -37.07 4.69
N ASP A 35 6.02 -38.21 4.94
CA ASP A 35 4.77 -38.40 5.65
C ASP A 35 4.83 -37.90 7.11
N ARG A 36 6.02 -37.84 7.72
CA ARG A 36 6.22 -37.39 9.11
C ARG A 36 6.44 -35.88 9.25
N CYS A 37 7.27 -35.28 8.40
CA CYS A 37 7.61 -33.84 8.52
C CYS A 37 7.10 -33.00 7.36
N GLY A 38 6.57 -33.58 6.28
CA GLY A 38 6.02 -32.90 5.13
C GLY A 38 7.07 -32.25 4.22
N VAL A 39 8.36 -32.50 4.42
CA VAL A 39 9.42 -31.92 3.60
C VAL A 39 9.68 -32.83 2.39
N GLU A 40 9.75 -32.25 1.20
CA GLU A 40 10.10 -32.93 -0.02
C GLU A 40 11.60 -33.29 -0.04
N VAL A 41 11.92 -34.52 -0.42
CA VAL A 41 13.30 -34.99 -0.55
C VAL A 41 13.85 -34.60 -1.91
N THR A 42 14.58 -33.50 -1.95
CA THR A 42 15.17 -32.93 -3.16
C THR A 42 16.47 -32.20 -2.85
N GLU A 43 17.06 -31.55 -3.83
CA GLU A 43 18.28 -30.76 -3.65
C GLU A 43 17.99 -29.49 -2.86
N LYS A 44 18.91 -29.08 -1.98
CA LYS A 44 18.80 -27.81 -1.22
C LYS A 44 18.73 -26.56 -2.12
N ARG A 45 19.24 -26.66 -3.37
CA ARG A 45 19.23 -25.57 -4.36
C ARG A 45 17.84 -25.07 -4.66
N VAL A 46 16.80 -25.91 -4.55
CA VAL A 46 15.41 -25.49 -4.77
C VAL A 46 14.97 -24.36 -3.84
N ARG A 47 15.61 -24.21 -2.67
CA ARG A 47 15.33 -23.09 -1.73
C ARG A 47 15.63 -21.72 -2.33
N ARG A 48 16.49 -21.62 -3.34
CA ARG A 48 16.80 -20.39 -4.08
C ARG A 48 15.92 -20.20 -5.32
N GLU A 49 15.16 -21.20 -5.70
CA GLU A 49 14.29 -21.18 -6.87
C GLU A 49 12.82 -20.98 -6.48
N ARG A 50 12.44 -21.42 -5.28
CA ARG A 50 11.06 -21.32 -4.78
C ARG A 50 10.84 -19.99 -4.11
N ILE A 51 9.71 -19.36 -4.45
CA ILE A 51 9.26 -18.10 -3.86
C ILE A 51 7.97 -18.37 -3.10
N GLY A 52 7.96 -18.00 -1.82
CA GLY A 52 6.75 -17.94 -1.01
C GLY A 52 6.21 -16.52 -0.93
N HIS A 53 5.10 -16.34 -0.23
CA HIS A 53 4.54 -15.02 0.01
C HIS A 53 3.84 -14.93 1.36
N ILE A 54 3.71 -13.70 1.84
CA ILE A 54 2.91 -13.36 3.02
C ILE A 54 1.83 -12.38 2.58
N ASN A 55 0.56 -12.74 2.83
CA ASN A 55 -0.54 -11.80 2.68
C ASN A 55 -0.54 -10.86 3.89
N LEU A 56 -0.31 -9.59 3.65
CA LEU A 56 -0.32 -8.57 4.70
C LEU A 56 -1.76 -8.29 5.13
N VAL A 57 -1.97 -8.08 6.42
CA VAL A 57 -3.29 -7.75 6.98
C VAL A 57 -3.74 -6.36 6.51
N VAL A 58 -2.80 -5.42 6.44
CA VAL A 58 -3.01 -4.06 5.94
C VAL A 58 -2.01 -3.76 4.82
N PRO A 59 -2.40 -2.98 3.79
CA PRO A 59 -1.48 -2.52 2.78
C PRO A 59 -0.34 -1.69 3.38
N VAL A 60 0.87 -1.83 2.84
CA VAL A 60 2.05 -1.09 3.31
C VAL A 60 2.64 -0.28 2.16
N ALA A 61 2.94 0.99 2.39
CA ALA A 61 3.57 1.84 1.39
C ALA A 61 4.98 1.35 1.08
N HIS A 62 5.27 1.12 -0.21
CA HIS A 62 6.61 0.73 -0.63
C HIS A 62 7.58 1.88 -0.40
N ILE A 63 8.70 1.60 0.27
CA ILE A 63 9.69 2.59 0.70
C ILE A 63 10.25 3.43 -0.47
N TRP A 64 10.36 2.86 -1.66
CA TRP A 64 10.83 3.57 -2.85
C TRP A 64 9.92 4.72 -3.28
N TYR A 65 8.64 4.68 -2.91
CA TYR A 65 7.66 5.67 -3.36
C TYR A 65 7.31 6.71 -2.30
N PHE A 66 7.70 6.49 -1.04
CA PHE A 66 7.45 7.49 0.00
C PHE A 66 8.73 8.07 0.66
N LYS A 67 9.86 7.34 0.71
CA LYS A 67 11.13 7.85 1.28
C LYS A 67 12.09 8.41 0.22
N SER A 68 11.94 8.07 -1.05
CA SER A 68 12.77 8.62 -2.11
C SER A 68 12.42 10.08 -2.43
N LEU A 69 13.37 10.83 -2.97
CA LEU A 69 13.14 12.16 -3.50
C LEU A 69 13.19 12.11 -5.04
N PRO A 70 12.13 12.55 -5.74
CA PRO A 70 10.87 13.10 -5.22
C PRO A 70 9.95 12.03 -4.61
N ASN A 71 9.25 12.38 -3.53
CA ASN A 71 8.25 11.52 -2.91
C ASN A 71 7.02 11.39 -3.82
N LYS A 72 6.92 10.25 -4.51
CA LYS A 72 5.87 10.05 -5.53
C LYS A 72 4.46 10.02 -4.96
N ILE A 73 4.27 9.33 -3.82
CA ILE A 73 2.96 9.28 -3.13
C ILE A 73 2.56 10.68 -2.66
N GLY A 74 3.49 11.43 -2.05
CA GLY A 74 3.24 12.80 -1.61
C GLY A 74 2.90 13.73 -2.77
N TYR A 75 3.57 13.62 -3.91
CA TYR A 75 3.26 14.41 -5.09
C TYR A 75 1.89 14.08 -5.71
N LEU A 76 1.52 12.79 -5.76
CA LEU A 76 0.19 12.39 -6.22
C LEU A 76 -0.91 12.96 -5.31
N LEU A 77 -0.79 12.77 -4.01
CA LEU A 77 -1.79 13.22 -3.04
C LEU A 77 -1.72 14.73 -2.76
N GLY A 78 -0.62 15.39 -3.10
CA GLY A 78 -0.42 16.81 -2.82
C GLY A 78 -0.15 17.11 -1.35
N ILE A 79 0.42 16.18 -0.61
CA ILE A 79 0.75 16.30 0.80
C ILE A 79 2.26 16.30 1.02
N SER A 80 2.71 16.99 2.06
CA SER A 80 4.13 17.01 2.43
C SER A 80 4.59 15.65 2.97
N SER A 81 5.89 15.37 2.89
CA SER A 81 6.47 14.14 3.43
C SER A 81 6.17 13.96 4.92
N LYS A 82 6.17 15.03 5.71
CA LYS A 82 5.81 14.99 7.13
C LYS A 82 4.36 14.53 7.35
N LYS A 83 3.42 15.10 6.58
CA LYS A 83 2.01 14.70 6.64
C LYS A 83 1.81 13.25 6.20
N LEU A 84 2.54 12.82 5.17
CA LEU A 84 2.51 11.43 4.71
C LEU A 84 3.01 10.47 5.80
N GLU A 85 4.06 10.82 6.50
CA GLU A 85 4.58 10.03 7.62
C GLU A 85 3.56 9.89 8.76
N MET A 86 2.82 10.96 9.09
CA MET A 86 1.76 10.90 10.10
C MET A 86 0.67 9.87 9.76
N ILE A 87 0.34 9.72 8.47
CA ILE A 87 -0.60 8.67 8.04
C ILE A 87 0.05 7.29 8.18
N ILE A 88 1.25 7.11 7.63
CA ILE A 88 1.95 5.80 7.56
C ILE A 88 2.20 5.23 8.96
N TYR A 89 2.58 6.08 9.91
CA TYR A 89 2.92 5.66 11.28
C TYR A 89 1.75 5.73 12.26
N TYR A 90 0.51 5.85 11.77
CA TYR A 90 -0.71 5.83 12.60
C TYR A 90 -0.76 6.96 13.65
N GLU A 91 -0.20 8.13 13.35
CA GLU A 91 -0.23 9.29 14.25
C GLU A 91 -1.53 10.09 14.13
N ARG A 92 -2.14 10.09 12.93
CA ARG A 92 -3.33 10.89 12.62
C ARG A 92 -4.26 10.16 11.66
N TYR A 93 -5.56 10.39 11.82
CA TYR A 93 -6.54 10.07 10.79
C TYR A 93 -6.45 11.08 9.65
N VAL A 94 -6.74 10.64 8.45
CA VAL A 94 -6.90 11.51 7.28
C VAL A 94 -8.30 11.36 6.73
N VAL A 95 -8.95 12.48 6.44
CA VAL A 95 -10.28 12.51 5.84
C VAL A 95 -10.18 12.15 4.36
N ILE A 96 -10.80 11.05 3.98
CA ILE A 96 -10.88 10.57 2.60
C ILE A 96 -12.14 11.13 1.94
N GLN A 97 -13.21 11.23 2.69
CA GLN A 97 -14.49 11.75 2.24
C GLN A 97 -15.19 12.50 3.37
N PRO A 98 -15.44 13.82 3.21
CA PRO A 98 -16.01 14.63 4.28
C PRO A 98 -17.50 14.36 4.54
N GLY A 99 -18.24 13.80 3.55
CA GLY A 99 -19.69 13.56 3.68
C GLY A 99 -20.52 14.84 3.59
N ILE A 100 -21.71 14.85 4.20
CA ILE A 100 -22.69 15.95 4.11
C ILE A 100 -22.25 17.22 4.86
N LYS A 101 -21.27 17.11 5.76
CA LYS A 101 -20.91 18.18 6.70
C LYS A 101 -19.86 19.15 6.18
N GLU A 102 -19.99 19.66 4.95
CA GLU A 102 -19.19 20.82 4.50
C GLU A 102 -19.40 22.04 5.40
N GLU A 103 -20.56 22.14 6.07
CA GLU A 103 -20.88 23.21 7.01
C GLU A 103 -20.02 23.19 8.29
N ASP A 104 -19.52 22.02 8.72
CA ASP A 104 -18.68 21.87 9.91
C ASP A 104 -17.18 22.13 9.62
N GLY A 105 -16.82 22.52 8.41
CA GLY A 105 -15.45 22.89 8.05
C GLY A 105 -14.48 21.71 7.87
N ILE A 106 -15.00 20.47 7.76
CA ILE A 106 -14.19 19.28 7.49
C ILE A 106 -13.98 19.14 5.99
N ASN A 107 -12.71 19.04 5.58
CA ASN A 107 -12.35 18.98 4.17
C ASN A 107 -11.61 17.69 3.82
N TYR A 108 -11.59 17.38 2.55
CA TYR A 108 -10.73 16.32 2.00
C TYR A 108 -9.26 16.55 2.35
N LEU A 109 -8.56 15.51 2.81
CA LEU A 109 -7.18 15.55 3.31
C LEU A 109 -6.96 16.34 4.60
N ASP A 110 -7.99 16.61 5.38
CA ASP A 110 -7.81 17.09 6.75
C ASP A 110 -7.25 15.97 7.65
N PHE A 111 -6.44 16.39 8.61
CA PHE A 111 -5.77 15.49 9.55
C PHE A 111 -6.40 15.65 10.92
N LEU A 112 -6.93 14.56 11.44
CA LEU A 112 -7.66 14.52 12.70
C LEU A 112 -6.86 13.77 13.77
N THR A 113 -6.94 14.23 15.01
CA THR A 113 -6.57 13.43 16.18
C THR A 113 -7.59 12.31 16.40
N GLU A 114 -7.27 11.36 17.26
CA GLU A 114 -8.22 10.33 17.66
C GLU A 114 -9.46 10.93 18.36
N GLU A 115 -9.24 11.94 19.22
CA GLU A 115 -10.31 12.66 19.91
C GLU A 115 -11.25 13.37 18.91
N GLU A 116 -10.70 14.16 17.98
CA GLU A 116 -11.47 14.83 16.93
C GLU A 116 -12.24 13.84 16.05
N TYR A 117 -11.62 12.70 15.72
CA TYR A 117 -12.28 11.67 14.95
C TYR A 117 -13.48 11.07 15.69
N LEU A 118 -13.33 10.76 16.98
CA LEU A 118 -14.41 10.22 17.82
C LEU A 118 -15.54 11.24 18.00
N GLU A 119 -15.23 12.51 18.27
CA GLU A 119 -16.22 13.59 18.36
C GLU A 119 -17.05 13.72 17.07
N ILE A 120 -16.39 13.64 15.91
CA ILE A 120 -17.08 13.65 14.61
C ILE A 120 -17.99 12.41 14.49
N GLN A 121 -17.47 11.22 14.81
CA GLN A 121 -18.25 9.97 14.73
C GLN A 121 -19.50 10.04 15.60
N ASP A 122 -19.39 10.52 16.82
CA ASP A 122 -20.51 10.64 17.77
C ASP A 122 -21.53 11.70 17.33
N SER A 123 -21.10 12.70 16.57
CA SER A 123 -21.97 13.76 16.05
C SER A 123 -22.68 13.41 14.75
N LEU A 124 -22.27 12.33 14.07
CA LEU A 124 -22.90 11.86 12.83
C LEU A 124 -24.28 11.25 13.10
N PRO A 125 -25.26 11.43 12.17
CA PRO A 125 -26.48 10.67 12.21
C PRO A 125 -26.23 9.15 12.14
N GLU A 126 -26.99 8.35 12.89
CA GLU A 126 -26.83 6.89 12.85
C GLU A 126 -26.91 6.30 11.43
N GLU A 127 -27.70 6.90 10.55
CA GLU A 127 -27.84 6.51 9.16
C GLU A 127 -26.53 6.58 8.37
N ASN A 128 -25.62 7.50 8.74
CA ASN A 128 -24.34 7.67 8.06
C ASN A 128 -23.45 6.44 8.21
N HIS A 129 -23.53 5.73 9.34
CA HIS A 129 -22.73 4.51 9.58
C HIS A 129 -23.13 3.35 8.67
N TYR A 130 -24.36 3.33 8.18
CA TYR A 130 -24.89 2.26 7.32
C TYR A 130 -24.80 2.58 5.82
N LEU A 131 -24.38 3.78 5.46
CA LEU A 131 -24.17 4.13 4.05
C LEU A 131 -23.07 3.27 3.43
N ASP A 132 -23.20 2.98 2.14
CA ASP A 132 -22.14 2.33 1.36
C ASP A 132 -20.94 3.27 1.22
N ASP A 133 -19.72 2.72 1.15
CA ASP A 133 -18.49 3.52 0.99
C ASP A 133 -18.42 4.29 -0.34
N SER A 134 -19.28 3.94 -1.30
CA SER A 134 -19.45 4.67 -2.56
C SER A 134 -20.40 5.86 -2.46
N ASP A 135 -21.20 5.96 -1.36
CA ASP A 135 -22.12 7.07 -1.16
C ASP A 135 -21.34 8.35 -0.81
N PRO A 136 -21.47 9.42 -1.60
CA PRO A 136 -20.74 10.67 -1.35
C PRO A 136 -21.08 11.35 -0.01
N ASN A 137 -22.22 10.98 0.59
CA ASN A 137 -22.66 11.54 1.87
C ASN A 137 -22.06 10.83 3.09
N LYS A 138 -21.37 9.71 2.90
CA LYS A 138 -20.70 9.00 3.98
C LYS A 138 -19.44 9.75 4.41
N PHE A 139 -19.28 9.96 5.72
CA PHE A 139 -18.00 10.40 6.27
C PHE A 139 -17.02 9.23 6.33
N ILE A 140 -15.85 9.40 5.72
CA ILE A 140 -14.80 8.39 5.73
C ILE A 140 -13.49 9.06 6.13
N ALA A 141 -12.92 8.63 7.25
CA ALA A 141 -11.56 8.95 7.65
C ALA A 141 -10.85 7.67 8.13
N LYS A 142 -9.63 7.48 7.69
CA LYS A 142 -8.82 6.29 8.01
C LYS A 142 -7.40 6.70 8.36
N MET A 143 -6.62 5.76 8.87
CA MET A 143 -5.18 5.94 9.11
C MET A 143 -4.38 4.78 8.52
N GLY A 144 -3.07 4.96 8.47
CA GLY A 144 -2.16 3.91 8.02
C GLY A 144 -2.26 3.55 6.54
N GLY A 145 -1.91 2.33 6.23
CA GLY A 145 -1.86 1.81 4.87
C GLY A 145 -3.22 1.76 4.17
N ASP A 146 -4.29 1.48 4.90
CA ASP A 146 -5.65 1.46 4.34
C ASP A 146 -6.07 2.85 3.86
N ALA A 147 -5.76 3.89 4.63
CA ALA A 147 -6.03 5.27 4.23
C ALA A 147 -5.30 5.64 2.93
N LEU A 148 -4.01 5.35 2.86
CA LEU A 148 -3.21 5.64 1.66
C LEU A 148 -3.68 4.85 0.45
N HIS A 149 -3.99 3.58 0.62
CA HIS A 149 -4.49 2.73 -0.45
C HIS A 149 -5.78 3.29 -1.03
N GLU A 150 -6.73 3.65 -0.17
CA GLU A 150 -8.00 4.20 -0.61
C GLU A 150 -7.87 5.59 -1.23
N LEU A 151 -7.04 6.47 -0.68
CA LEU A 151 -6.72 7.75 -1.28
C LEU A 151 -6.15 7.59 -2.70
N LEU A 152 -5.22 6.64 -2.88
CA LEU A 152 -4.61 6.37 -4.18
C LEU A 152 -5.60 5.75 -5.18
N MET A 153 -6.53 4.92 -4.72
CA MET A 153 -7.59 4.36 -5.58
C MET A 153 -8.59 5.42 -6.08
N ARG A 154 -8.85 6.45 -5.27
CA ARG A 154 -9.84 7.49 -5.59
C ARG A 154 -9.25 8.65 -6.41
N ILE A 155 -7.96 8.65 -6.72
CA ILE A 155 -7.31 9.69 -7.52
C ILE A 155 -7.88 9.70 -8.95
N LYS A 156 -8.26 10.90 -9.40
CA LYS A 156 -8.64 11.20 -10.78
C LYS A 156 -7.49 11.91 -11.47
N LEU A 157 -6.64 11.15 -12.15
CA LEU A 157 -5.40 11.67 -12.76
C LEU A 157 -5.67 12.75 -13.82
N ASP A 158 -6.75 12.61 -14.59
CA ASP A 158 -7.10 13.57 -15.64
C ASP A 158 -7.49 14.93 -15.07
N ASP A 159 -8.36 14.94 -14.06
CA ASP A 159 -8.79 16.17 -13.39
C ASP A 159 -7.57 16.87 -12.75
N MET A 160 -6.73 16.11 -12.07
CA MET A 160 -5.51 16.64 -11.43
C MET A 160 -4.51 17.19 -12.43
N SER A 161 -4.37 16.55 -13.59
CA SER A 161 -3.50 17.04 -14.66
C SER A 161 -3.99 18.39 -15.19
N TYR A 162 -5.29 18.50 -15.43
CA TYR A 162 -5.92 19.74 -15.89
C TYR A 162 -5.70 20.87 -14.89
N ASP A 163 -6.02 20.65 -13.61
CA ASP A 163 -5.89 21.64 -12.54
C ASP A 163 -4.45 22.12 -12.36
N LEU A 164 -3.48 21.19 -12.40
CA LEU A 164 -2.08 21.55 -12.25
C LEU A 164 -1.52 22.29 -13.47
N ARG A 165 -1.97 22.00 -14.67
CA ARG A 165 -1.62 22.76 -15.88
C ARG A 165 -2.18 24.17 -15.80
N HIS A 166 -3.44 24.32 -15.38
CA HIS A 166 -4.06 25.62 -15.17
C HIS A 166 -3.30 26.40 -14.08
N LYS A 167 -3.00 25.78 -12.94
CA LYS A 167 -2.24 26.39 -11.85
C LYS A 167 -0.82 26.82 -12.29
N ALA A 168 -0.11 25.98 -13.05
CA ALA A 168 1.21 26.32 -13.57
C ALA A 168 1.19 27.52 -14.53
N ASN A 169 0.08 27.75 -15.25
CA ASN A 169 -0.07 28.88 -16.15
C ASN A 169 -0.48 30.18 -15.46
N THR A 170 -1.30 30.09 -14.41
CA THR A 170 -1.86 31.24 -13.70
C THR A 170 -1.03 31.72 -12.52
N GLU A 171 -0.19 30.83 -11.96
CA GLU A 171 0.63 31.15 -10.77
C GLU A 171 1.72 32.19 -11.10
N THR A 172 1.75 33.23 -10.30
CA THR A 172 2.72 34.33 -10.44
C THR A 172 4.04 34.05 -9.73
N SER A 173 4.02 33.26 -8.66
CA SER A 173 5.21 32.87 -7.92
C SER A 173 6.01 31.77 -8.65
N GLN A 174 7.25 32.08 -9.01
CA GLN A 174 8.12 31.13 -9.70
C GLN A 174 8.33 29.82 -8.90
N GLN A 175 8.41 29.93 -7.57
CA GLN A 175 8.58 28.76 -6.70
C GLN A 175 7.36 27.83 -6.76
N ARG A 176 6.15 28.37 -6.62
CA ARG A 176 4.89 27.63 -6.69
C ARG A 176 4.65 27.05 -8.08
N LYS A 177 5.03 27.80 -9.12
CA LYS A 177 4.96 27.32 -10.51
C LYS A 177 5.88 26.11 -10.70
N ASN A 178 7.12 26.16 -10.24
CA ASN A 178 8.07 25.06 -10.34
C ASN A 178 7.60 23.82 -9.55
N GLU A 179 6.96 24.01 -8.39
CA GLU A 179 6.37 22.93 -7.60
C GLU A 179 5.20 22.28 -8.34
N ALA A 180 4.29 23.07 -8.91
CA ALA A 180 3.20 22.57 -9.72
C ALA A 180 3.69 21.77 -10.94
N LEU A 181 4.73 22.24 -11.63
CA LEU A 181 5.34 21.54 -12.76
C LEU A 181 6.01 20.22 -12.35
N LYS A 182 6.70 20.19 -11.21
CA LYS A 182 7.29 18.94 -10.68
C LYS A 182 6.20 17.91 -10.37
N ARG A 183 5.12 18.36 -9.74
CA ARG A 183 3.97 17.52 -9.42
C ARG A 183 3.27 17.03 -10.70
N LEU A 184 3.05 17.92 -11.65
CA LEU A 184 2.45 17.60 -12.95
C LEU A 184 3.23 16.51 -13.68
N LYS A 185 4.58 16.59 -13.67
CA LYS A 185 5.43 15.57 -14.30
C LYS A 185 5.20 14.17 -13.73
N VAL A 186 5.00 14.05 -12.41
CA VAL A 186 4.69 12.76 -11.77
C VAL A 186 3.31 12.28 -12.20
N ILE A 187 2.30 13.16 -12.20
CA ILE A 187 0.94 12.80 -12.59
C ILE A 187 0.87 12.35 -14.05
N GLU A 188 1.52 13.07 -14.97
CA GLU A 188 1.56 12.69 -16.37
C GLU A 188 2.21 11.32 -16.59
N SER A 189 3.29 11.00 -15.88
CA SER A 189 3.89 9.67 -16.00
C SER A 189 2.97 8.55 -15.52
N PHE A 190 2.09 8.80 -14.54
CA PHE A 190 1.06 7.83 -14.15
C PHE A 190 -0.10 7.78 -15.14
N ARG A 191 -0.50 8.90 -15.75
CA ARG A 191 -1.52 8.92 -16.80
C ARG A 191 -1.09 8.09 -18.00
N GLU A 192 0.11 8.34 -18.53
CA GLU A 192 0.66 7.60 -19.66
C GLU A 192 0.77 6.10 -19.37
N ALA A 193 1.22 5.74 -18.17
CA ALA A 193 1.31 4.35 -17.73
C ALA A 193 -0.07 3.69 -17.55
N ASN A 194 -1.08 4.47 -17.15
CA ASN A 194 -2.44 3.97 -16.87
C ASN A 194 -3.27 3.71 -18.14
N GLU A 195 -2.87 4.25 -19.30
CA GLU A 195 -3.50 3.93 -20.59
C GLU A 195 -3.51 2.42 -20.86
N ASN A 196 -2.56 1.68 -20.30
CA ASN A 196 -2.48 0.23 -20.39
C ASN A 196 -3.09 -0.53 -19.18
N ALA A 197 -3.77 0.15 -18.27
CA ALA A 197 -4.40 -0.37 -17.05
C ALA A 197 -3.49 -1.17 -16.08
N GLU A 198 -2.18 -1.19 -16.32
CA GLU A 198 -1.22 -2.03 -15.57
C GLU A 198 -0.50 -1.27 -14.44
N ASN A 199 -0.48 0.05 -14.47
CA ASN A 199 0.30 0.88 -13.54
C ASN A 199 -0.55 1.90 -12.77
N ARG A 200 -1.54 1.42 -12.03
CA ARG A 200 -2.39 2.28 -11.20
C ARG A 200 -1.65 2.76 -9.95
N PRO A 201 -1.96 3.97 -9.44
CA PRO A 201 -1.29 4.55 -8.27
C PRO A 201 -1.29 3.67 -7.02
N GLU A 202 -2.37 2.94 -6.77
CA GLU A 202 -2.51 2.05 -5.61
C GLU A 202 -1.54 0.86 -5.63
N LEU A 203 -0.93 0.55 -6.77
CA LEU A 203 0.10 -0.50 -6.87
C LEU A 203 1.44 -0.11 -6.18
N MET A 204 1.59 1.13 -5.77
CA MET A 204 2.70 1.54 -4.88
C MET A 204 2.53 1.03 -3.44
N MET A 205 1.37 0.45 -3.11
CA MET A 205 1.08 -0.19 -1.84
C MET A 205 1.27 -1.70 -1.94
N ILE A 206 2.03 -2.26 -1.01
CA ILE A 206 2.30 -3.70 -0.96
C ILE A 206 1.19 -4.38 -0.15
N LYS A 207 0.51 -5.35 -0.75
CA LYS A 207 -0.47 -6.24 -0.09
C LYS A 207 0.08 -7.65 0.11
N ILE A 208 1.00 -8.03 -0.75
CA ILE A 208 1.63 -9.34 -0.75
C ILE A 208 3.14 -9.14 -0.69
N LEU A 209 3.77 -9.66 0.36
CA LEU A 209 5.22 -9.64 0.51
C LEU A 209 5.81 -10.94 0.02
N HIS A 210 6.68 -10.88 -0.98
CA HIS A 210 7.42 -12.04 -1.47
C HIS A 210 8.51 -12.44 -0.47
N VAL A 211 8.68 -13.74 -0.28
CA VAL A 211 9.67 -14.32 0.61
C VAL A 211 10.51 -15.34 -0.16
N MET A 212 11.81 -15.22 -0.05
CA MET A 212 12.79 -16.15 -0.59
C MET A 212 13.87 -16.37 0.48
N PRO A 213 14.24 -17.62 0.78
CA PRO A 213 15.33 -17.92 1.71
C PRO A 213 16.67 -17.34 1.24
N PRO A 214 17.56 -16.97 2.15
CA PRO A 214 18.90 -16.48 1.83
C PRO A 214 19.80 -17.52 1.19
#